data_72d7533ae3a4cc9ddd67e8067dbfa2cf
#
_entry.id   72d7533ae3a4cc9ddd67e8067dbfa2cf
#
_cell.length_a   1.000
_cell.length_b   1.000
_cell.length_c   1.000
_cell.angle_alpha   90.00
_cell.angle_beta   90.00
_cell.angle_gamma   90.00
#
_symmetry.space_group_name_H-M   'P 1'
#
loop_
_entity.id
_entity.type
_entity.pdbx_description
1 polymer ?
#
loop_
_entity_poly.entity_id
_entity_poly.type
_entity_poly.pdbx_seq_one_letter_code
_entity_poly.pdbx_strand_id
1 'polypeptide(L)'
;MQITFLTQLDWLIRLILAGVCGYAIGYERNSRSKNAGTRTHLIVALSAALMIIVSKYGFMDIISTHGVNLDPSRIAAQIVSGIGFLGAGMIFVHNQSVNGLTTAAGIWATSGIGMAIGSGLYFIGIVATLLILLFQIILHQNYRWIKSATSDHLILQLEDFEGLQLLQQQLKEEDVKILSIKVEKKSNNSLKTELYFNLPKAYEVASLMSLLESNDKIKSIEY
;
A
#
# COMPACT_ATOMS: atom_id res chain seq x y z
N MET A 1 4.50 -21.35 -36.50
CA MET A 1 3.60 -22.13 -35.58
C MET A 1 2.17 -21.80 -35.93
N GLN A 2 1.38 -22.79 -36.39
CA GLN A 2 -0.04 -22.52 -36.63
C GLN A 2 -0.73 -22.36 -35.28
N ILE A 3 -1.43 -21.24 -35.09
CA ILE A 3 -2.24 -20.98 -33.88
C ILE A 3 -3.44 -21.92 -33.94
N THR A 4 -3.38 -23.00 -33.20
CA THR A 4 -4.47 -23.97 -33.06
C THR A 4 -5.48 -23.49 -32.03
N PHE A 5 -6.71 -23.99 -32.09
CA PHE A 5 -7.75 -23.72 -31.09
C PHE A 5 -7.26 -24.05 -29.64
N LEU A 6 -6.52 -25.14 -29.49
CA LEU A 6 -5.92 -25.54 -28.21
C LEU A 6 -4.93 -24.49 -27.66
N THR A 7 -4.16 -23.84 -28.52
CA THR A 7 -3.25 -22.76 -28.13
C THR A 7 -4.02 -21.53 -27.65
N GLN A 8 -5.10 -21.18 -28.32
CA GLN A 8 -5.96 -20.07 -27.89
C GLN A 8 -6.66 -20.37 -26.56
N LEU A 9 -7.07 -21.61 -26.35
CA LEU A 9 -7.65 -22.05 -25.09
C LEU A 9 -6.63 -21.97 -23.93
N ASP A 10 -5.37 -22.36 -24.17
CA ASP A 10 -4.28 -22.20 -23.19
C ASP A 10 -4.08 -20.71 -22.82
N TRP A 11 -4.07 -19.81 -23.78
CA TRP A 11 -3.98 -18.38 -23.49
C TRP A 11 -5.16 -17.85 -22.67
N LEU A 12 -6.37 -18.31 -22.99
CA LEU A 12 -7.56 -17.96 -22.21
C LEU A 12 -7.45 -18.44 -20.76
N ILE A 13 -6.99 -19.68 -20.56
CA ILE A 13 -6.74 -20.24 -19.22
C ILE A 13 -5.72 -19.39 -18.45
N ARG A 14 -4.65 -18.94 -19.10
CA ARG A 14 -3.65 -18.05 -18.48
C ARG A 14 -4.27 -16.74 -18.02
N LEU A 15 -5.09 -16.13 -18.86
CA LEU A 15 -5.79 -14.87 -18.50
C LEU A 15 -6.73 -15.06 -17.31
N ILE A 16 -7.54 -16.13 -17.33
CA ILE A 16 -8.47 -16.44 -16.25
C ILE A 16 -7.69 -16.69 -14.94
N LEU A 17 -6.64 -17.51 -15.00
CA LEU A 17 -5.84 -17.85 -13.83
C LEU A 17 -5.13 -16.63 -13.25
N ALA A 18 -4.56 -15.78 -14.09
CA ALA A 18 -3.97 -14.52 -13.66
C ALA A 18 -5.01 -13.61 -12.98
N GLY A 19 -6.22 -13.50 -13.57
CA GLY A 19 -7.33 -12.77 -12.98
C GLY A 19 -7.75 -13.31 -11.61
N VAL A 20 -7.84 -14.65 -11.47
CA VAL A 20 -8.17 -15.31 -10.19
C VAL A 20 -7.12 -15.02 -9.13
N CYS A 21 -5.83 -15.10 -9.47
CA CYS A 21 -4.73 -14.77 -8.56
C CYS A 21 -4.79 -13.30 -8.14
N GLY A 22 -4.99 -12.37 -9.09
CA GLY A 22 -5.16 -10.96 -8.80
C GLY A 22 -6.40 -10.68 -7.95
N TYR A 23 -7.52 -11.37 -8.23
CA TYR A 23 -8.74 -11.29 -7.42
C TYR A 23 -8.47 -11.68 -5.96
N ALA A 24 -7.79 -12.81 -5.74
CA ALA A 24 -7.51 -13.32 -4.39
C ALA A 24 -6.68 -12.31 -3.56
N ILE A 25 -5.62 -11.74 -4.15
CA ILE A 25 -4.81 -10.71 -3.50
C ILE A 25 -5.65 -9.44 -3.24
N GLY A 26 -6.39 -9.00 -4.23
CA GLY A 26 -7.21 -7.79 -4.11
C GLY A 26 -8.36 -7.94 -3.12
N TYR A 27 -8.93 -9.13 -2.96
CA TYR A 27 -9.94 -9.43 -1.96
C TYR A 27 -9.39 -9.26 -0.53
N GLU A 28 -8.20 -9.79 -0.26
CA GLU A 28 -7.50 -9.58 1.01
C GLU A 28 -7.22 -8.09 1.24
N ARG A 29 -6.80 -7.34 0.22
CA ARG A 29 -6.58 -5.89 0.32
C ARG A 29 -7.86 -5.12 0.62
N ASN A 30 -8.95 -5.47 -0.07
CA ASN A 30 -10.26 -4.85 0.11
C ASN A 30 -10.82 -5.10 1.52
N SER A 31 -10.68 -6.32 2.04
CA SER A 31 -11.13 -6.66 3.40
C SER A 31 -10.40 -5.86 4.50
N ARG A 32 -9.26 -5.25 4.16
CA ARG A 32 -8.45 -4.41 5.06
C ARG A 32 -8.52 -2.92 4.73
N SER A 33 -9.52 -2.49 3.98
CA SER A 33 -9.74 -1.10 3.60
C SER A 33 -8.51 -0.40 2.99
N LYS A 34 -7.72 -1.16 2.18
CA LYS A 34 -6.57 -0.59 1.45
C LYS A 34 -7.03 0.07 0.15
N ASN A 35 -6.32 1.13 -0.27
CA ASN A 35 -6.70 1.96 -1.43
C ASN A 35 -6.82 1.20 -2.74
N ALA A 36 -5.99 0.16 -2.99
CA ALA A 36 -6.13 -0.73 -4.13
C ALA A 36 -6.76 -2.06 -3.67
N GLY A 37 -7.98 -2.31 -4.10
CA GLY A 37 -8.77 -3.48 -3.75
C GLY A 37 -8.88 -4.49 -4.91
N THR A 38 -9.94 -5.29 -4.86
CA THR A 38 -10.20 -6.45 -5.73
C THR A 38 -10.15 -6.10 -7.22
N ARG A 39 -10.83 -5.02 -7.64
CA ARG A 39 -10.89 -4.62 -9.06
C ARG A 39 -9.52 -4.25 -9.60
N THR A 40 -8.74 -3.49 -8.84
CA THR A 40 -7.41 -3.03 -9.24
C THR A 40 -6.46 -4.21 -9.45
N HIS A 41 -6.34 -5.09 -8.47
CA HIS A 41 -5.43 -6.24 -8.54
C HIS A 41 -5.84 -7.23 -9.64
N LEU A 42 -7.14 -7.50 -9.83
CA LEU A 42 -7.64 -8.34 -10.91
C LEU A 42 -7.22 -7.80 -12.27
N ILE A 43 -7.49 -6.51 -12.53
CA ILE A 43 -7.19 -5.88 -13.82
C ILE A 43 -5.67 -5.84 -14.05
N VAL A 44 -4.87 -5.53 -13.04
CA VAL A 44 -3.40 -5.49 -13.14
C VAL A 44 -2.84 -6.85 -13.51
N ALA A 45 -3.25 -7.93 -12.83
CA ALA A 45 -2.78 -9.28 -13.15
C ALA A 45 -3.19 -9.73 -14.54
N LEU A 46 -4.46 -9.52 -14.90
CA LEU A 46 -5.00 -9.89 -16.21
C LEU A 46 -4.30 -9.13 -17.35
N SER A 47 -4.13 -7.81 -17.19
CA SER A 47 -3.46 -6.98 -18.19
C SER A 47 -1.99 -7.34 -18.36
N ALA A 48 -1.26 -7.60 -17.25
CA ALA A 48 0.12 -8.05 -17.30
C ALA A 48 0.26 -9.41 -18.02
N ALA A 49 -0.65 -10.35 -17.74
CA ALA A 49 -0.68 -11.64 -18.43
C ALA A 49 -0.97 -11.48 -19.93
N LEU A 50 -1.93 -10.63 -20.31
CA LEU A 50 -2.25 -10.33 -21.70
C LEU A 50 -1.02 -9.74 -22.42
N MET A 51 -0.37 -8.74 -21.84
CA MET A 51 0.80 -8.12 -22.45
C MET A 51 1.95 -9.10 -22.66
N ILE A 52 2.17 -10.05 -21.72
CA ILE A 52 3.18 -11.11 -21.89
C ILE A 52 2.79 -12.10 -22.97
N ILE A 53 1.52 -12.46 -23.08
CA ILE A 53 1.05 -13.33 -24.18
C ILE A 53 1.30 -12.63 -25.53
N VAL A 54 0.96 -11.35 -25.65
CA VAL A 54 1.25 -10.55 -26.86
C VAL A 54 2.75 -10.48 -27.11
N SER A 55 3.57 -10.26 -26.08
CA SER A 55 5.03 -10.20 -26.19
C SER A 55 5.63 -11.48 -26.76
N LYS A 56 5.14 -12.65 -26.32
CA LYS A 56 5.69 -13.96 -26.74
C LYS A 56 5.12 -14.46 -28.06
N TYR A 57 3.85 -14.13 -28.35
CA TYR A 57 3.13 -14.81 -29.43
C TYR A 57 2.49 -13.84 -30.45
N GLY A 58 2.40 -12.55 -30.13
CA GLY A 58 1.71 -11.57 -30.96
C GLY A 58 2.41 -11.22 -32.27
N PHE A 59 3.68 -11.59 -32.43
CA PHE A 59 4.53 -11.23 -33.57
C PHE A 59 5.07 -12.45 -34.32
N MET A 60 4.45 -13.61 -34.13
CA MET A 60 4.93 -14.88 -34.67
C MET A 60 4.86 -14.95 -36.22
N ASP A 61 4.00 -14.16 -36.84
CA ASP A 61 3.87 -14.00 -38.29
C ASP A 61 5.10 -13.32 -38.91
N ILE A 62 5.78 -12.44 -38.15
CA ILE A 62 6.91 -11.65 -38.64
C ILE A 62 8.24 -12.39 -38.43
N ILE A 63 8.35 -13.30 -37.46
CA ILE A 63 9.58 -14.00 -37.11
C ILE A 63 10.13 -14.82 -38.28
N SER A 64 9.24 -15.30 -39.20
CA SER A 64 9.63 -16.05 -40.39
C SER A 64 10.31 -15.20 -41.46
N THR A 65 10.34 -13.88 -41.32
CA THR A 65 10.96 -12.95 -42.28
C THR A 65 12.46 -12.88 -42.07
N HIS A 66 13.25 -13.06 -43.11
CA HIS A 66 14.71 -13.00 -43.04
C HIS A 66 15.19 -11.66 -42.46
N GLY A 67 16.06 -11.73 -41.43
CA GLY A 67 16.68 -10.56 -40.83
C GLY A 67 15.88 -9.92 -39.69
N VAL A 68 14.71 -10.46 -39.32
CA VAL A 68 13.92 -9.99 -38.18
C VAL A 68 14.27 -10.81 -36.93
N ASN A 69 14.84 -10.15 -35.92
CA ASN A 69 15.07 -10.72 -34.60
C ASN A 69 14.07 -10.09 -33.60
N LEU A 70 13.29 -10.92 -32.95
CA LEU A 70 12.31 -10.51 -31.97
C LEU A 70 12.84 -10.78 -30.57
N ASP A 71 12.78 -9.75 -29.74
CA ASP A 71 13.13 -9.87 -28.31
C ASP A 71 11.87 -9.76 -27.45
N PRO A 72 11.33 -10.89 -26.98
CA PRO A 72 10.12 -10.90 -26.15
C PRO A 72 10.30 -10.18 -24.80
N SER A 73 11.54 -9.98 -24.36
CA SER A 73 11.81 -9.32 -23.07
C SER A 73 11.51 -7.83 -23.08
N ARG A 74 11.45 -7.18 -24.24
CA ARG A 74 11.22 -5.73 -24.35
C ARG A 74 9.88 -5.30 -23.80
N ILE A 75 8.79 -5.98 -24.18
CA ILE A 75 7.46 -5.65 -23.66
C ILE A 75 7.41 -5.98 -22.16
N ALA A 76 8.01 -7.09 -21.73
CA ALA A 76 8.10 -7.44 -20.32
C ALA A 76 8.80 -6.34 -19.49
N ALA A 77 9.90 -5.79 -19.99
CA ALA A 77 10.62 -4.69 -19.34
C ALA A 77 9.74 -3.43 -19.24
N GLN A 78 8.95 -3.13 -20.29
CA GLN A 78 8.03 -1.97 -20.28
C GLN A 78 6.85 -2.17 -19.30
N ILE A 79 6.39 -3.41 -19.09
CA ILE A 79 5.38 -3.69 -18.07
C ILE A 79 5.93 -3.34 -16.68
N VAL A 80 7.16 -3.79 -16.36
CA VAL A 80 7.81 -3.50 -15.08
C VAL A 80 7.98 -2.00 -14.85
N SER A 81 8.40 -1.26 -15.89
CA SER A 81 8.52 0.19 -15.83
C SER A 81 7.16 0.87 -15.67
N GLY A 82 6.17 0.50 -16.48
CA GLY A 82 4.83 1.09 -16.48
C GLY A 82 4.07 0.88 -15.19
N ILE A 83 4.17 -0.31 -14.58
CA ILE A 83 3.52 -0.57 -13.30
C ILE A 83 4.19 0.23 -12.16
N GLY A 84 5.48 0.55 -12.29
CA GLY A 84 6.19 1.42 -11.36
C GLY A 84 5.57 2.83 -11.31
N PHE A 85 5.12 3.37 -12.44
CA PHE A 85 4.40 4.65 -12.51
C PHE A 85 3.06 4.60 -11.77
N LEU A 86 2.26 3.55 -11.98
CA LEU A 86 1.01 3.35 -11.25
C LEU A 86 1.25 3.18 -9.74
N GLY A 87 2.29 2.41 -9.38
CA GLY A 87 2.69 2.24 -7.99
C GLY A 87 3.08 3.56 -7.32
N ALA A 88 3.88 4.38 -7.99
CA ALA A 88 4.27 5.71 -7.50
C ALA A 88 3.05 6.62 -7.28
N GLY A 89 2.05 6.55 -8.17
CA GLY A 89 0.78 7.29 -8.03
C GLY A 89 -0.06 6.89 -6.82
N MET A 90 0.22 5.75 -6.19
CA MET A 90 -0.45 5.29 -4.97
C MET A 90 0.22 5.75 -3.67
N ILE A 91 1.39 6.39 -3.76
CA ILE A 91 2.16 6.83 -2.60
C ILE A 91 1.84 8.30 -2.33
N PHE A 92 1.33 8.57 -1.15
CA PHE A 92 0.99 9.93 -0.71
C PHE A 92 1.82 10.30 0.52
N VAL A 93 2.36 11.51 0.50
CA VAL A 93 3.02 12.12 1.66
C VAL A 93 2.08 13.16 2.22
N HIS A 94 1.61 12.95 3.44
CA HIS A 94 0.75 13.88 4.16
C HIS A 94 1.22 14.01 5.59
N ASN A 95 1.43 15.25 6.06
CA ASN A 95 1.85 15.56 7.44
C ASN A 95 3.02 14.68 7.96
N GLN A 96 4.12 14.58 7.19
CA GLN A 96 5.30 13.76 7.49
C GLN A 96 5.05 12.24 7.54
N SER A 97 3.84 11.78 7.20
CA SER A 97 3.49 10.38 7.07
C SER A 97 3.48 9.96 5.60
N VAL A 98 4.09 8.82 5.30
CA VAL A 98 4.12 8.23 3.95
C VAL A 98 3.12 7.09 3.91
N ASN A 99 2.06 7.26 3.13
CA ASN A 99 1.01 6.26 2.95
C ASN A 99 1.08 5.62 1.56
N GLY A 100 0.55 4.41 1.42
CA GLY A 100 0.43 3.74 0.13
C GLY A 100 1.61 2.87 -0.29
N LEU A 101 2.75 2.85 0.43
CA LEU A 101 3.93 2.04 0.09
C LEU A 101 3.59 0.55 -0.07
N THR A 102 2.88 -0.03 0.90
CA THR A 102 2.47 -1.45 0.85
C THR A 102 1.49 -1.70 -0.29
N THR A 103 0.62 -0.74 -0.60
CA THR A 103 -0.31 -0.83 -1.73
C THR A 103 0.44 -0.82 -3.06
N ALA A 104 1.40 0.08 -3.23
CA ALA A 104 2.25 0.16 -4.41
C ALA A 104 3.05 -1.13 -4.63
N ALA A 105 3.68 -1.66 -3.58
CA ALA A 105 4.38 -2.93 -3.61
C ALA A 105 3.45 -4.11 -3.97
N GLY A 106 2.21 -4.11 -3.45
CA GLY A 106 1.20 -5.11 -3.77
C GLY A 106 0.79 -5.10 -5.24
N ILE A 107 0.57 -3.92 -5.82
CA ILE A 107 0.25 -3.77 -7.25
C ILE A 107 1.41 -4.25 -8.12
N TRP A 108 2.65 -3.89 -7.76
CA TRP A 108 3.85 -4.31 -8.47
C TRP A 108 4.02 -5.84 -8.46
N ALA A 109 3.86 -6.46 -7.29
CA ALA A 109 3.92 -7.91 -7.12
C ALA A 109 2.82 -8.64 -7.90
N THR A 110 1.59 -8.11 -7.89
CA THR A 110 0.45 -8.67 -8.65
C THR A 110 0.70 -8.62 -10.16
N SER A 111 1.34 -7.56 -10.66
CA SER A 111 1.77 -7.49 -12.06
C SER A 111 2.79 -8.61 -12.38
N GLY A 112 3.78 -8.84 -11.52
CA GLY A 112 4.75 -9.92 -11.66
C GLY A 112 4.10 -11.31 -11.72
N ILE A 113 3.06 -11.56 -10.89
CA ILE A 113 2.27 -12.78 -10.93
C ILE A 113 1.57 -12.93 -12.28
N GLY A 114 0.93 -11.87 -12.77
CA GLY A 114 0.28 -11.85 -14.09
C GLY A 114 1.28 -12.17 -15.21
N MET A 115 2.47 -11.57 -15.15
CA MET A 115 3.57 -11.86 -16.11
C MET A 115 4.00 -13.32 -16.06
N ALA A 116 4.18 -13.90 -14.87
CA ALA A 116 4.57 -15.30 -14.70
C ALA A 116 3.52 -16.24 -15.32
N ILE A 117 2.25 -16.06 -14.97
CA ILE A 117 1.15 -16.90 -15.49
C ILE A 117 1.00 -16.70 -17.02
N GLY A 118 1.03 -15.47 -17.50
CA GLY A 118 0.96 -15.14 -18.93
C GLY A 118 2.11 -15.77 -19.73
N SER A 119 3.29 -15.88 -19.15
CA SER A 119 4.44 -16.56 -19.78
C SER A 119 4.34 -18.10 -19.79
N GLY A 120 3.39 -18.69 -19.04
CA GLY A 120 3.20 -20.12 -18.87
C GLY A 120 3.87 -20.71 -17.62
N LEU A 121 4.41 -19.86 -16.73
CA LEU A 121 4.98 -20.27 -15.44
C LEU A 121 3.89 -20.39 -14.37
N TYR A 122 2.92 -21.29 -14.61
CA TYR A 122 1.74 -21.44 -13.76
C TYR A 122 2.08 -21.71 -12.29
N PHE A 123 2.97 -22.70 -12.07
CA PHE A 123 3.37 -23.07 -10.71
C PHE A 123 3.95 -21.91 -9.93
N ILE A 124 4.88 -21.17 -10.54
CA ILE A 124 5.52 -20.01 -9.91
C ILE A 124 4.52 -18.91 -9.62
N GLY A 125 3.60 -18.61 -10.56
CA GLY A 125 2.56 -17.60 -10.36
C GLY A 125 1.61 -17.97 -9.22
N ILE A 126 1.18 -19.22 -9.11
CA ILE A 126 0.31 -19.70 -8.04
C ILE A 126 1.04 -19.66 -6.70
N VAL A 127 2.26 -20.20 -6.63
CA VAL A 127 3.06 -20.20 -5.39
C VAL A 127 3.35 -18.77 -4.92
N ALA A 128 3.72 -17.87 -5.82
CA ALA A 128 3.93 -16.46 -5.49
C ALA A 128 2.66 -15.81 -4.93
N THR A 129 1.49 -16.11 -5.50
CA THR A 129 0.19 -15.64 -4.99
C THR A 129 -0.03 -16.11 -3.56
N LEU A 130 0.16 -17.40 -3.30
CA LEU A 130 -0.02 -17.99 -1.97
C LEU A 130 0.95 -17.42 -0.95
N LEU A 131 2.22 -17.22 -1.32
CA LEU A 131 3.23 -16.61 -0.45
C LEU A 131 2.89 -15.15 -0.12
N ILE A 132 2.46 -14.36 -1.11
CA ILE A 132 2.06 -12.97 -0.87
C ILE A 132 0.87 -12.92 0.07
N LEU A 133 -0.16 -13.74 -0.14
CA LEU A 133 -1.32 -13.81 0.76
C LEU A 133 -0.90 -14.22 2.17
N LEU A 134 -0.06 -15.25 2.29
CA LEU A 134 0.46 -15.72 3.56
C LEU A 134 1.18 -14.62 4.33
N PHE A 135 2.14 -13.94 3.68
CA PHE A 135 2.87 -12.84 4.32
C PHE A 135 1.98 -11.65 4.64
N GLN A 136 1.04 -11.30 3.79
CA GLN A 136 0.08 -10.23 4.06
C GLN A 136 -0.79 -10.53 5.30
N ILE A 137 -1.23 -11.79 5.46
CA ILE A 137 -2.01 -12.23 6.63
C ILE A 137 -1.14 -12.25 7.89
N ILE A 138 0.04 -12.87 7.83
CA ILE A 138 0.95 -13.00 8.98
C ILE A 138 1.42 -11.63 9.46
N LEU A 139 1.89 -10.78 8.56
CA LEU A 139 2.42 -9.46 8.92
C LEU A 139 1.34 -8.48 9.40
N HIS A 140 0.07 -8.77 9.08
CA HIS A 140 -1.03 -7.96 9.60
C HIS A 140 -1.48 -8.39 11.00
N GLN A 141 -1.36 -9.69 11.32
CA GLN A 141 -1.60 -10.10 12.69
C GLN A 141 -0.58 -9.37 13.57
N ASN A 142 -1.10 -8.70 14.61
CA ASN A 142 -0.36 -7.85 15.54
C ASN A 142 0.74 -8.65 16.24
N TYR A 143 1.77 -9.05 15.50
CA TYR A 143 2.99 -9.56 16.11
C TYR A 143 3.59 -8.43 16.93
N ARG A 144 3.66 -8.63 18.23
CA ARG A 144 4.21 -7.70 19.23
C ARG A 144 5.57 -7.10 18.84
N TRP A 145 6.24 -7.70 17.86
CA TRP A 145 7.58 -7.34 17.40
C TRP A 145 7.58 -6.37 16.19
N ILE A 146 6.46 -6.23 15.46
CA ILE A 146 6.39 -5.48 14.19
C ILE A 146 5.44 -4.26 14.26
N LYS A 147 4.95 -3.90 15.46
CA LYS A 147 4.20 -2.65 15.59
C LYS A 147 5.12 -1.47 15.23
N SER A 148 5.00 -0.99 13.99
CA SER A 148 5.41 0.35 13.64
C SER A 148 4.74 1.30 14.61
N ALA A 149 5.51 2.16 15.24
CA ALA A 149 4.96 3.27 15.97
C ALA A 149 4.09 4.08 15.00
N THR A 150 2.79 3.99 15.13
CA THR A 150 1.86 4.85 14.41
C THR A 150 2.04 6.25 15.03
N SER A 151 2.48 7.20 14.23
CA SER A 151 2.46 8.59 14.67
C SER A 151 1.02 9.06 14.62
N ASP A 152 0.47 9.33 15.77
CA ASP A 152 -0.85 9.94 15.90
C ASP A 152 -0.71 11.47 15.85
N HIS A 153 -1.76 12.14 15.37
CA HIS A 153 -1.79 13.57 15.20
C HIS A 153 -2.96 14.15 15.94
N LEU A 154 -2.71 15.15 16.77
CA LEU A 154 -3.72 15.90 17.52
C LEU A 154 -3.58 17.39 17.23
N ILE A 155 -4.71 18.05 17.05
CA ILE A 155 -4.79 19.50 17.01
C ILE A 155 -5.48 19.98 18.27
N LEU A 156 -4.77 20.78 19.06
CA LEU A 156 -5.24 21.30 20.31
C LEU A 156 -5.33 22.82 20.25
N GLN A 157 -6.36 23.37 20.84
CA GLN A 157 -6.44 24.80 21.12
C GLN A 157 -6.19 25.03 22.60
N LEU A 158 -5.06 25.65 22.91
CA LEU A 158 -4.61 25.95 24.26
C LEU A 158 -4.88 27.44 24.60
N GLU A 159 -5.10 27.72 25.84
CA GLU A 159 -5.36 29.08 26.30
C GLU A 159 -4.10 29.94 26.31
N ASP A 160 -2.97 29.35 26.75
CA ASP A 160 -1.70 30.00 26.90
C ASP A 160 -0.49 29.02 26.77
N PHE A 161 0.72 29.56 26.92
CA PHE A 161 1.95 28.75 26.90
C PHE A 161 2.12 27.84 28.14
N GLU A 162 1.49 28.20 29.27
CA GLU A 162 1.52 27.40 30.48
C GLU A 162 0.76 26.09 30.28
N GLY A 163 -0.40 26.15 29.56
CA GLY A 163 -1.14 24.95 29.14
C GLY A 163 -0.31 24.01 28.25
N LEU A 164 0.58 24.55 27.39
CA LEU A 164 1.47 23.74 26.58
C LEU A 164 2.55 23.03 27.42
N GLN A 165 3.11 23.71 28.43
CA GLN A 165 4.09 23.12 29.33
C GLN A 165 3.47 22.00 30.19
N LEU A 166 2.28 22.22 30.74
CA LEU A 166 1.53 21.21 31.49
C LEU A 166 1.24 19.98 30.61
N LEU A 167 0.80 20.20 29.38
CA LEU A 167 0.53 19.13 28.41
C LEU A 167 1.81 18.31 28.14
N GLN A 168 2.95 18.96 27.92
CA GLN A 168 4.23 18.28 27.69
C GLN A 168 4.66 17.43 28.89
N GLN A 169 4.43 17.95 30.10
CA GLN A 169 4.77 17.22 31.33
C GLN A 169 3.85 16.00 31.50
N GLN A 170 2.54 16.15 31.32
CA GLN A 170 1.57 15.06 31.40
C GLN A 170 1.88 13.95 30.39
N LEU A 171 2.15 14.32 29.12
CA LEU A 171 2.51 13.34 28.09
C LEU A 171 3.83 12.62 28.38
N LYS A 172 4.79 13.30 29.02
CA LYS A 172 6.06 12.72 29.42
C LYS A 172 5.92 11.72 30.56
N GLU A 173 5.05 11.99 31.54
CA GLU A 173 4.74 11.09 32.65
C GLU A 173 4.10 9.79 32.18
N GLU A 174 3.33 9.83 31.08
CA GLU A 174 2.69 8.69 30.46
C GLU A 174 3.57 7.98 29.38
N ASP A 175 4.86 8.30 29.32
CA ASP A 175 5.83 7.75 28.35
C ASP A 175 5.42 7.93 26.87
N VAL A 176 4.62 8.97 26.60
CA VAL A 176 4.21 9.35 25.23
C VAL A 176 5.38 10.09 24.57
N LYS A 177 5.90 9.54 23.47
CA LYS A 177 7.01 10.16 22.74
C LYS A 177 6.51 11.22 21.77
N ILE A 178 6.77 12.48 22.08
CA ILE A 178 6.48 13.60 21.19
C ILE A 178 7.51 13.62 20.06
N LEU A 179 7.02 13.60 18.81
CA LEU A 179 7.86 13.63 17.60
C LEU A 179 8.06 15.06 17.09
N SER A 180 6.99 15.85 17.07
CA SER A 180 7.00 17.23 16.60
C SER A 180 5.86 18.01 17.22
N ILE A 181 6.11 19.28 17.50
CA ILE A 181 5.09 20.24 17.98
C ILE A 181 5.17 21.46 17.06
N LYS A 182 4.03 21.81 16.45
CA LYS A 182 3.88 23.05 15.72
C LYS A 182 2.91 23.94 16.46
N VAL A 183 3.32 25.16 16.79
CA VAL A 183 2.53 26.12 17.57
C VAL A 183 2.27 27.35 16.72
N GLU A 184 1.01 27.68 16.52
CA GLU A 184 0.56 28.90 15.86
C GLU A 184 -0.18 29.79 16.87
N LYS A 185 0.26 31.03 17.02
CA LYS A 185 -0.40 32.00 17.90
C LYS A 185 -1.58 32.65 17.17
N LYS A 186 -2.81 32.51 17.70
CA LYS A 186 -3.99 33.21 17.20
C LYS A 186 -4.14 34.60 17.84
N SER A 187 -4.93 35.48 17.20
CA SER A 187 -5.13 36.88 17.61
C SER A 187 -5.74 37.06 18.99
N ASN A 188 -6.40 36.04 19.57
CA ASN A 188 -6.99 36.05 20.91
C ASN A 188 -6.08 35.49 22.01
N ASN A 189 -4.79 35.55 21.87
CA ASN A 189 -3.79 35.00 22.77
C ASN A 189 -3.87 33.46 22.94
N SER A 190 -4.77 32.77 22.26
CA SER A 190 -4.86 31.31 22.23
C SER A 190 -3.83 30.72 21.28
N LEU A 191 -3.35 29.52 21.60
CA LEU A 191 -2.37 28.78 20.81
C LEU A 191 -3.06 27.63 20.10
N LYS A 192 -2.92 27.55 18.78
CA LYS A 192 -3.24 26.34 18.02
C LYS A 192 -1.98 25.48 18.00
N THR A 193 -2.03 24.30 18.60
CA THR A 193 -0.91 23.38 18.72
C THR A 193 -1.21 22.10 17.94
N GLU A 194 -0.39 21.81 16.94
CA GLU A 194 -0.41 20.54 16.22
C GLU A 194 0.66 19.63 16.84
N LEU A 195 0.22 18.53 17.44
CA LEU A 195 1.07 17.59 18.15
C LEU A 195 1.18 16.29 17.37
N TYR A 196 2.40 15.87 17.03
CA TYR A 196 2.71 14.57 16.47
C TYR A 196 3.41 13.74 17.53
N PHE A 197 2.88 12.57 17.85
CA PHE A 197 3.38 11.74 18.94
C PHE A 197 3.22 10.27 18.66
N ASN A 198 3.96 9.45 19.41
CA ASN A 198 3.81 8.00 19.39
C ASN A 198 3.30 7.53 20.74
N LEU A 199 2.16 6.82 20.72
CA LEU A 199 1.64 6.18 21.92
C LEU A 199 2.45 4.93 22.28
N PRO A 200 2.68 4.66 23.58
CA PRO A 200 3.23 3.40 24.04
C PRO A 200 2.33 2.23 23.60
N LYS A 201 2.93 1.04 23.40
CA LYS A 201 2.24 -0.14 22.82
C LYS A 201 1.00 -0.62 23.59
N ALA A 202 0.83 -0.23 24.83
CA ALA A 202 -0.26 -0.62 25.71
C ALA A 202 -1.23 0.53 26.02
N TYR A 203 -1.03 1.71 25.44
CA TYR A 203 -1.83 2.90 25.75
C TYR A 203 -3.08 2.95 24.88
N GLU A 204 -4.24 3.08 25.49
CA GLU A 204 -5.51 3.25 24.79
C GLU A 204 -5.76 4.73 24.48
N VAL A 205 -6.29 5.01 23.30
CA VAL A 205 -6.66 6.38 22.90
C VAL A 205 -7.65 7.02 23.87
N ALA A 206 -8.53 6.21 24.47
CA ALA A 206 -9.47 6.65 25.49
C ALA A 206 -8.78 7.23 26.74
N SER A 207 -7.67 6.62 27.16
CA SER A 207 -6.87 7.10 28.30
C SER A 207 -6.18 8.44 27.97
N LEU A 208 -5.72 8.62 26.73
CA LEU A 208 -5.18 9.88 26.26
C LEU A 208 -6.25 10.99 26.26
N MET A 209 -7.46 10.69 25.79
CA MET A 209 -8.55 11.65 25.76
C MET A 209 -8.95 12.08 27.18
N SER A 210 -9.07 11.16 28.13
CA SER A 210 -9.37 11.49 29.53
C SER A 210 -8.28 12.34 30.19
N LEU A 211 -7.02 12.10 29.85
CA LEU A 211 -5.88 12.90 30.32
C LEU A 211 -5.93 14.34 29.75
N LEU A 212 -6.26 14.47 28.47
CA LEU A 212 -6.40 15.77 27.81
C LEU A 212 -7.61 16.56 28.36
N GLU A 213 -8.73 15.89 28.63
CA GLU A 213 -9.91 16.51 29.22
C GLU A 213 -9.69 16.99 30.67
N SER A 214 -8.73 16.39 31.39
CA SER A 214 -8.37 16.83 32.75
C SER A 214 -7.58 18.15 32.77
N ASN A 215 -7.14 18.66 31.63
CA ASN A 215 -6.38 19.90 31.53
C ASN A 215 -7.34 21.08 31.20
N ASP A 216 -7.67 21.86 32.21
CA ASP A 216 -8.62 23.01 32.10
C ASP A 216 -8.18 24.09 31.09
N LYS A 217 -6.94 24.09 30.64
CA LYS A 217 -6.39 25.04 29.66
C LYS A 217 -6.57 24.60 28.21
N ILE A 218 -7.14 23.44 27.96
CA ILE A 218 -7.47 22.94 26.62
C ILE A 218 -8.91 23.37 26.28
N LYS A 219 -9.04 24.17 25.21
CA LYS A 219 -10.34 24.66 24.74
C LYS A 219 -11.04 23.74 23.74
N SER A 220 -10.25 23.10 22.89
CA SER A 220 -10.77 22.14 21.90
C SER A 220 -9.71 21.12 21.53
N ILE A 221 -10.18 19.91 21.21
CA ILE A 221 -9.38 18.77 20.78
C ILE A 221 -9.95 18.30 19.44
N GLU A 222 -9.11 18.21 18.39
CA GLU A 222 -9.42 17.55 17.12
C GLU A 222 -8.41 16.41 16.93
N TYR A 223 -8.93 15.21 16.75
CA TYR A 223 -8.15 13.97 16.57
C TYR A 223 -8.24 13.47 15.14
#